data_78f5e534a5be605451d6164c65cf3c60
#
_entry.id   78f5e534a5be605451d6164c65cf3c60
#
_cell.length_a   1.000
_cell.length_b   1.000
_cell.length_c   1.000
_cell.angle_alpha   90.00
_cell.angle_beta   90.00
_cell.angle_gamma   90.00
#
_symmetry.space_group_name_H-M   'P 1'
#
loop_
_entity.id
_entity.type
_entity.pdbx_description
1 polymer ?
#
loop_
_entity_poly.entity_id
_entity_poly.type
_entity_poly.pdbx_seq_one_letter_code
_entity_poly.pdbx_strand_id
1 'polypeptide(L)'
;MSVGKIRYQIGDKAALLEAVVARECEIIDLRRDQWRTQLVSCPELDRASVTDIVAQVLDEAVDAGHVSAIVMAEIYIQAYRDPALEPLRVRLWAHDHGFWRGLFEGFPEARGLVRRIAYYSIDERVFSVLLGQSRDYRLLRQSTLRALLRPAGAQGRSAASAWHLHLIAQLAGPAQAALEGASEIKGTKAVLARQIADAMARDGVEAISFRQIATSAGVPLSTLTHHFLSHRDLVLGGVEELYRRMRASLGRPGDARAGRQVLLLTHEMALGALRDSRLTPFAIDMRRRRAENVHAQVAPLVDGEGDRARSQAFTMALIGEAIALGEQGQQPGSAAFPVRLCELARD
;
A
#
# COMPACT_ATOMS: atom_id res chain seq x y z
N MET A 1 9.63 -25.56 13.44
CA MET A 1 10.65 -25.05 14.41
C MET A 1 9.88 -24.41 15.56
N SER A 2 10.24 -24.66 16.85
CA SER A 2 9.51 -24.05 17.98
C SER A 2 10.01 -22.64 18.25
N VAL A 3 9.13 -21.78 18.83
CA VAL A 3 9.47 -20.40 19.23
C VAL A 3 10.69 -20.37 20.16
N GLY A 4 10.80 -21.35 21.09
CA GLY A 4 11.95 -21.48 22.00
C GLY A 4 13.28 -21.74 21.27
N LYS A 5 13.27 -22.50 20.17
CA LYS A 5 14.46 -22.77 19.36
C LYS A 5 14.90 -21.52 18.57
N ILE A 6 13.93 -20.74 18.07
CA ILE A 6 14.20 -19.45 17.41
C ILE A 6 14.86 -18.48 18.39
N ARG A 7 14.27 -18.33 19.59
CA ARG A 7 14.80 -17.44 20.63
C ARG A 7 16.19 -17.83 21.09
N TYR A 8 16.47 -19.13 21.16
CA TYR A 8 17.80 -19.62 21.53
C TYR A 8 18.86 -19.31 20.45
N GLN A 9 18.50 -19.41 19.16
CA GLN A 9 19.44 -19.22 18.05
C GLN A 9 19.62 -17.76 17.62
N ILE A 10 18.58 -16.94 17.73
CA ILE A 10 18.55 -15.58 17.16
C ILE A 10 18.48 -14.50 18.27
N GLY A 11 18.02 -14.88 19.47
CA GLY A 11 17.84 -13.95 20.57
C GLY A 11 16.38 -13.49 20.74
N ASP A 12 16.18 -12.24 21.10
CA ASP A 12 14.86 -11.66 21.30
C ASP A 12 14.19 -11.21 19.98
N LYS A 13 13.00 -10.61 20.09
CA LYS A 13 12.23 -10.11 18.94
C LYS A 13 12.99 -9.03 18.16
N ALA A 14 13.74 -8.16 18.85
CA ALA A 14 14.49 -7.09 18.21
C ALA A 14 15.64 -7.67 17.37
N ALA A 15 16.41 -8.62 17.92
CA ALA A 15 17.47 -9.32 17.20
C ALA A 15 16.93 -10.08 15.97
N LEU A 16 15.75 -10.70 16.09
CA LEU A 16 15.10 -11.36 14.96
C LEU A 16 14.73 -10.35 13.85
N LEU A 17 14.15 -9.22 14.19
CA LEU A 17 13.80 -8.19 13.20
C LEU A 17 15.05 -7.62 12.53
N GLU A 18 16.13 -7.39 13.30
CA GLU A 18 17.43 -6.98 12.74
C GLU A 18 17.98 -8.00 11.73
N ALA A 19 17.96 -9.29 12.06
CA ALA A 19 18.41 -10.34 11.17
C ALA A 19 17.55 -10.44 9.89
N VAL A 20 16.23 -10.29 10.02
CA VAL A 20 15.29 -10.29 8.89
C VAL A 20 15.58 -9.11 7.96
N VAL A 21 15.72 -7.88 8.50
CA VAL A 21 16.01 -6.70 7.68
C VAL A 21 17.40 -6.81 7.02
N ALA A 22 18.41 -7.32 7.73
CA ALA A 22 19.72 -7.54 7.13
C ALA A 22 19.61 -8.49 5.92
N ARG A 23 18.88 -9.59 6.08
CA ARG A 23 18.66 -10.55 5.00
C ARG A 23 17.90 -9.94 3.81
N GLU A 24 16.86 -9.13 4.06
CA GLU A 24 16.14 -8.45 2.99
C GLU A 24 17.02 -7.45 2.24
N CYS A 25 17.89 -6.73 2.93
CA CYS A 25 18.88 -5.83 2.29
C CYS A 25 19.81 -6.61 1.34
N GLU A 26 20.32 -7.78 1.75
CA GLU A 26 21.14 -8.65 0.89
C GLU A 26 20.36 -9.11 -0.37
N ILE A 27 19.09 -9.49 -0.20
CA ILE A 27 18.23 -9.92 -1.31
C ILE A 27 18.01 -8.76 -2.30
N ILE A 28 17.77 -7.55 -1.80
CA ILE A 28 17.59 -6.36 -2.62
C ILE A 28 18.86 -6.07 -3.44
N ASP A 29 20.03 -6.11 -2.80
CA ASP A 29 21.29 -5.85 -3.46
C ASP A 29 21.61 -6.91 -4.52
N LEU A 30 21.36 -8.19 -4.23
CA LEU A 30 21.53 -9.27 -5.19
C LEU A 30 20.61 -9.09 -6.42
N ARG A 31 19.35 -8.75 -6.20
CA ARG A 31 18.40 -8.46 -7.29
C ARG A 31 18.83 -7.27 -8.13
N ARG A 32 19.31 -6.20 -7.49
CA ARG A 32 19.86 -5.04 -8.21
C ARG A 32 20.98 -5.46 -9.15
N ASP A 33 21.92 -6.28 -8.68
CA ASP A 33 23.08 -6.70 -9.45
C ASP A 33 22.66 -7.64 -10.62
N GLN A 34 21.68 -8.50 -10.42
CA GLN A 34 21.07 -9.31 -11.48
C GLN A 34 20.45 -8.45 -12.59
N TRP A 35 19.63 -7.47 -12.22
CA TRP A 35 19.01 -6.54 -13.17
C TRP A 35 20.05 -5.69 -13.92
N ARG A 36 21.07 -5.18 -13.22
CA ARG A 36 22.18 -4.45 -13.85
C ARG A 36 22.90 -5.29 -14.89
N THR A 37 23.12 -6.55 -14.62
CA THR A 37 23.73 -7.47 -15.58
C THR A 37 22.88 -7.63 -16.85
N GLN A 38 21.56 -7.67 -16.72
CA GLN A 38 20.66 -7.74 -17.88
C GLN A 38 20.66 -6.45 -18.71
N LEU A 39 20.82 -5.30 -18.06
CA LEU A 39 20.75 -4.01 -18.71
C LEU A 39 22.12 -3.49 -19.22
N VAL A 40 23.23 -4.14 -18.90
CA VAL A 40 24.59 -3.66 -19.19
C VAL A 40 24.85 -3.42 -20.67
N SER A 41 24.21 -4.20 -21.55
CA SER A 41 24.33 -4.07 -23.01
C SER A 41 23.23 -3.23 -23.66
N CYS A 42 22.32 -2.67 -22.87
CA CYS A 42 21.25 -1.83 -23.37
C CYS A 42 21.80 -0.41 -23.62
N PRO A 43 21.75 0.11 -24.86
CA PRO A 43 22.33 1.41 -25.17
C PRO A 43 21.50 2.57 -24.64
N GLU A 44 20.18 2.40 -24.58
CA GLU A 44 19.23 3.45 -24.22
C GLU A 44 17.93 2.82 -23.66
N LEU A 45 17.30 3.51 -22.74
CA LEU A 45 15.96 3.16 -22.22
C LEU A 45 15.03 4.35 -22.42
N ASP A 46 13.99 4.14 -23.22
CA ASP A 46 12.88 5.07 -23.31
C ASP A 46 11.90 4.87 -22.13
N ARG A 47 10.94 5.77 -21.98
CA ARG A 47 9.96 5.71 -20.89
C ARG A 47 9.04 4.48 -20.95
N ALA A 48 8.82 3.92 -22.14
CA ALA A 48 8.03 2.70 -22.29
C ALA A 48 8.81 1.52 -21.73
N SER A 49 10.09 1.37 -22.11
CA SER A 49 11.00 0.35 -21.58
C SER A 49 11.17 0.46 -20.07
N VAL A 50 11.31 1.67 -19.53
CA VAL A 50 11.34 1.90 -18.07
C VAL A 50 10.04 1.44 -17.42
N THR A 51 8.89 1.72 -18.04
CA THR A 51 7.57 1.27 -17.53
C THR A 51 7.50 -0.25 -17.48
N ASP A 52 7.96 -0.94 -18.51
CA ASP A 52 7.94 -2.40 -18.60
C ASP A 52 8.90 -3.04 -17.58
N ILE A 53 10.09 -2.47 -17.39
CA ILE A 53 11.03 -2.91 -16.34
C ILE A 53 10.41 -2.76 -14.95
N VAL A 54 9.82 -1.62 -14.63
CA VAL A 54 9.17 -1.40 -13.33
C VAL A 54 8.00 -2.37 -13.13
N ALA A 55 7.19 -2.61 -14.17
CA ALA A 55 6.10 -3.58 -14.12
C ALA A 55 6.63 -4.99 -13.84
N GLN A 56 7.71 -5.41 -14.52
CA GLN A 56 8.35 -6.71 -14.34
C GLN A 56 8.94 -6.88 -12.92
N VAL A 57 9.61 -5.86 -12.40
CA VAL A 57 10.12 -5.88 -11.01
C VAL A 57 9.00 -6.06 -9.99
N LEU A 58 7.82 -5.45 -10.24
CA LEU A 58 6.64 -5.65 -9.39
C LEU A 58 5.99 -7.01 -9.60
N ASP A 59 6.10 -7.61 -10.80
CA ASP A 59 5.62 -8.97 -11.07
C ASP A 59 6.47 -10.03 -10.37
N GLU A 60 7.77 -9.81 -10.21
CA GLU A 60 8.63 -10.70 -9.41
C GLU A 60 8.12 -10.86 -7.95
N ALA A 61 7.47 -9.84 -7.40
CA ALA A 61 6.85 -9.90 -6.07
C ALA A 61 5.67 -10.90 -6.00
N VAL A 62 5.12 -11.33 -7.14
CA VAL A 62 4.02 -12.32 -7.20
C VAL A 62 4.56 -13.76 -7.11
N ASP A 63 5.77 -13.98 -7.62
CA ASP A 63 6.38 -15.31 -7.76
C ASP A 63 7.57 -15.50 -6.83
N ALA A 64 8.78 -15.39 -7.34
CA ALA A 64 10.02 -15.68 -6.60
C ALA A 64 10.27 -14.72 -5.43
N GLY A 65 9.84 -13.46 -5.55
CA GLY A 65 10.00 -12.42 -4.52
C GLY A 65 8.83 -12.33 -3.54
N HIS A 66 7.86 -13.25 -3.56
CA HIS A 66 6.62 -13.15 -2.79
C HIS A 66 6.84 -12.96 -1.29
N VAL A 67 7.67 -13.80 -0.68
CA VAL A 67 7.96 -13.72 0.76
C VAL A 67 8.67 -12.42 1.10
N SER A 68 9.69 -12.03 0.33
CA SER A 68 10.43 -10.78 0.51
C SER A 68 9.51 -9.56 0.42
N ALA A 69 8.62 -9.52 -0.56
CA ALA A 69 7.67 -8.42 -0.73
C ALA A 69 6.70 -8.27 0.45
N ILE A 70 6.21 -9.39 1.01
CA ILE A 70 5.38 -9.40 2.23
C ILE A 70 6.18 -8.88 3.42
N VAL A 71 7.38 -9.42 3.64
CA VAL A 71 8.26 -9.03 4.77
C VAL A 71 8.58 -7.54 4.72
N MET A 72 8.94 -7.02 3.54
CA MET A 72 9.22 -5.60 3.37
C MET A 72 7.97 -4.74 3.69
N ALA A 73 6.79 -5.11 3.18
CA ALA A 73 5.55 -4.39 3.45
C ALA A 73 5.20 -4.40 4.95
N GLU A 74 5.33 -5.54 5.61
CA GLU A 74 5.10 -5.67 7.06
C GLU A 74 6.07 -4.78 7.86
N ILE A 75 7.37 -4.78 7.54
CA ILE A 75 8.37 -3.96 8.23
C ILE A 75 8.06 -2.48 8.07
N TYR A 76 7.75 -2.02 6.85
CA TYR A 76 7.40 -0.63 6.60
C TYR A 76 6.17 -0.19 7.41
N ILE A 77 5.11 -1.00 7.43
CA ILE A 77 3.87 -0.68 8.14
C ILE A 77 4.07 -0.73 9.66
N GLN A 78 4.80 -1.72 10.18
CA GLN A 78 5.10 -1.81 11.60
C GLN A 78 5.99 -0.65 12.08
N ALA A 79 7.02 -0.29 11.31
CA ALA A 79 7.88 0.85 11.63
C ALA A 79 7.14 2.19 11.54
N TYR A 80 6.11 2.29 10.70
CA TYR A 80 5.24 3.46 10.65
C TYR A 80 4.36 3.60 11.92
N ARG A 81 4.08 2.49 12.63
CA ARG A 81 3.36 2.46 13.90
C ARG A 81 4.28 2.64 15.11
N ASP A 82 5.43 1.99 15.08
CA ASP A 82 6.36 1.90 16.20
C ASP A 82 7.67 2.62 15.89
N PRO A 83 7.89 3.81 16.47
CA PRO A 83 9.13 4.58 16.27
C PRO A 83 10.41 3.83 16.66
N ALA A 84 10.34 2.82 17.53
CA ALA A 84 11.50 1.99 17.87
C ALA A 84 12.05 1.20 16.66
N LEU A 85 11.24 0.99 15.63
CA LEU A 85 11.64 0.32 14.39
C LEU A 85 12.16 1.29 13.30
N GLU A 86 12.22 2.59 13.59
CA GLU A 86 12.71 3.62 12.67
C GLU A 86 14.08 3.30 12.06
N PRO A 87 15.10 2.83 12.81
CA PRO A 87 16.41 2.49 12.24
C PRO A 87 16.31 1.36 11.20
N LEU A 88 15.43 0.37 11.42
CA LEU A 88 15.20 -0.73 10.47
C LEU A 88 14.56 -0.23 9.18
N ARG A 89 13.58 0.65 9.30
CA ARG A 89 12.90 1.28 8.17
C ARG A 89 13.89 2.10 7.33
N VAL A 90 14.71 2.93 7.98
CA VAL A 90 15.71 3.76 7.30
C VAL A 90 16.70 2.91 6.53
N ARG A 91 17.22 1.82 7.15
CA ARG A 91 18.12 0.88 6.49
C ARG A 91 17.46 0.21 5.30
N LEU A 92 16.26 -0.34 5.47
CA LEU A 92 15.52 -0.99 4.40
C LEU A 92 15.26 -0.03 3.23
N TRP A 93 14.85 1.20 3.53
CA TRP A 93 14.64 2.25 2.53
C TRP A 93 15.93 2.60 1.76
N ALA A 94 17.06 2.68 2.43
CA ALA A 94 18.33 2.97 1.77
C ALA A 94 18.66 1.93 0.69
N HIS A 95 18.41 0.64 0.95
CA HIS A 95 18.61 -0.45 -0.01
C HIS A 95 17.52 -0.45 -1.10
N ASP A 96 16.25 -0.30 -0.74
CA ASP A 96 15.12 -0.29 -1.68
C ASP A 96 15.23 0.89 -2.67
N HIS A 97 15.56 2.09 -2.20
CA HIS A 97 15.86 3.24 -3.05
C HIS A 97 17.15 3.04 -3.86
N GLY A 98 18.18 2.45 -3.22
CA GLY A 98 19.46 2.09 -3.84
C GLY A 98 19.30 1.09 -4.99
N PHE A 99 18.35 0.17 -4.91
CA PHE A 99 17.99 -0.74 -5.99
C PHE A 99 17.60 0.04 -7.26
N TRP A 100 16.60 0.91 -7.16
CA TRP A 100 16.12 1.70 -8.31
C TRP A 100 17.19 2.66 -8.87
N ARG A 101 17.92 3.31 -7.96
CA ARG A 101 19.03 4.19 -8.35
C ARG A 101 20.11 3.43 -9.11
N GLY A 102 20.54 2.29 -8.60
CA GLY A 102 21.58 1.46 -9.23
C GLY A 102 21.11 0.85 -10.55
N LEU A 103 19.83 0.48 -10.65
CA LEU A 103 19.24 -0.08 -11.86
C LEU A 103 19.29 0.93 -13.05
N PHE A 104 19.01 2.19 -12.77
CA PHE A 104 18.93 3.24 -13.78
C PHE A 104 20.13 4.21 -13.80
N GLU A 105 21.23 3.86 -13.14
CA GLU A 105 22.42 4.73 -13.04
C GLU A 105 23.00 5.13 -14.39
N GLY A 106 23.04 4.19 -15.34
CA GLY A 106 23.55 4.39 -16.71
C GLY A 106 22.57 5.11 -17.67
N PHE A 107 21.34 5.39 -17.24
CA PHE A 107 20.27 5.91 -18.09
C PHE A 107 19.78 7.28 -17.58
N PRO A 108 20.28 8.39 -18.12
CA PRO A 108 20.02 9.75 -17.60
C PRO A 108 18.53 10.11 -17.49
N GLU A 109 17.71 9.74 -18.48
CA GLU A 109 16.26 10.00 -18.45
C GLU A 109 15.55 9.18 -17.36
N ALA A 110 15.89 7.91 -17.25
CA ALA A 110 15.32 7.01 -16.21
C ALA A 110 15.77 7.41 -14.81
N ARG A 111 17.01 7.90 -14.67
CA ARG A 111 17.55 8.37 -13.38
C ARG A 111 16.74 9.50 -12.76
N GLY A 112 16.21 10.43 -13.56
CA GLY A 112 15.30 11.47 -13.10
C GLY A 112 13.98 10.94 -12.55
N LEU A 113 13.60 9.71 -12.90
CA LEU A 113 12.33 9.10 -12.50
C LEU A 113 12.44 8.21 -11.22
N VAL A 114 13.67 7.94 -10.77
CA VAL A 114 13.95 6.98 -9.67
C VAL A 114 13.14 7.25 -8.42
N ARG A 115 13.08 8.51 -7.98
CA ARG A 115 12.39 8.87 -6.74
C ARG A 115 10.90 8.52 -6.80
N ARG A 116 10.21 8.90 -7.88
CA ARG A 116 8.79 8.59 -8.04
C ARG A 116 8.52 7.11 -8.23
N ILE A 117 9.40 6.39 -8.93
CA ILE A 117 9.33 4.94 -9.11
C ILE A 117 9.47 4.22 -7.76
N ALA A 118 10.49 4.55 -6.99
CA ALA A 118 10.77 3.95 -5.70
C ALA A 118 9.58 4.12 -4.72
N TYR A 119 9.06 5.33 -4.59
CA TYR A 119 7.91 5.59 -3.73
C TYR A 119 6.64 4.92 -4.23
N TYR A 120 6.33 5.01 -5.52
CA TYR A 120 5.18 4.29 -6.09
C TYR A 120 5.25 2.80 -5.81
N SER A 121 6.43 2.20 -5.96
CA SER A 121 6.64 0.76 -5.75
C SER A 121 6.39 0.33 -4.31
N ILE A 122 6.62 1.17 -3.31
CA ILE A 122 6.30 0.87 -1.91
C ILE A 122 4.79 0.73 -1.72
N ASP A 123 3.99 1.70 -2.20
CA ASP A 123 2.53 1.63 -2.06
C ASP A 123 1.92 0.49 -2.90
N GLU A 124 2.45 0.25 -4.10
CA GLU A 124 1.92 -0.77 -5.02
C GLU A 124 2.29 -2.21 -4.63
N ARG A 125 3.42 -2.41 -3.93
CA ARG A 125 3.99 -3.75 -3.66
C ARG A 125 2.99 -4.70 -3.02
N VAL A 126 2.30 -4.28 -1.98
CA VAL A 126 1.34 -5.14 -1.25
C VAL A 126 0.16 -5.54 -2.13
N PHE A 127 -0.29 -4.65 -3.02
CA PHE A 127 -1.35 -4.97 -3.98
C PHE A 127 -0.84 -5.88 -5.08
N SER A 128 0.41 -5.72 -5.53
CA SER A 128 1.03 -6.64 -6.49
C SER A 128 1.11 -8.05 -5.94
N VAL A 129 1.52 -8.22 -4.68
CA VAL A 129 1.53 -9.52 -3.99
C VAL A 129 0.13 -10.14 -3.94
N LEU A 130 -0.88 -9.36 -3.55
CA LEU A 130 -2.25 -9.86 -3.36
C LEU A 130 -2.99 -10.10 -4.67
N LEU A 131 -2.87 -9.18 -5.62
CA LEU A 131 -3.73 -9.13 -6.83
C LEU A 131 -2.98 -9.43 -8.12
N GLY A 132 -1.68 -9.67 -8.08
CA GLY A 132 -0.82 -9.81 -9.27
C GLY A 132 -1.21 -10.94 -10.21
N GLN A 133 -1.94 -11.95 -9.75
CA GLN A 133 -2.51 -13.00 -10.62
C GLN A 133 -3.76 -12.51 -11.40
N SER A 134 -4.37 -11.39 -11.00
CA SER A 134 -5.50 -10.81 -11.72
C SER A 134 -5.03 -10.03 -12.95
N ARG A 135 -5.54 -10.40 -14.13
CA ARG A 135 -5.26 -9.68 -15.39
C ARG A 135 -5.72 -8.23 -15.31
N ASP A 136 -6.91 -7.99 -14.78
CA ASP A 136 -7.50 -6.66 -14.75
C ASP A 136 -6.75 -5.73 -13.79
N TYR A 137 -6.25 -6.29 -12.67
CA TYR A 137 -5.35 -5.55 -11.79
C TYR A 137 -4.02 -5.20 -12.49
N ARG A 138 -3.38 -6.15 -13.19
CA ARG A 138 -2.13 -5.87 -13.91
C ARG A 138 -2.30 -4.78 -14.96
N LEU A 139 -3.42 -4.78 -15.68
CA LEU A 139 -3.76 -3.72 -16.63
C LEU A 139 -3.96 -2.36 -15.93
N LEU A 140 -4.64 -2.32 -14.78
CA LEU A 140 -4.80 -1.10 -13.98
C LEU A 140 -3.43 -0.59 -13.50
N ARG A 141 -2.58 -1.45 -12.95
CA ARG A 141 -1.22 -1.11 -12.53
C ARG A 141 -0.39 -0.57 -13.69
N GLN A 142 -0.43 -1.21 -14.86
CA GLN A 142 0.26 -0.75 -16.06
C GLN A 142 -0.23 0.63 -16.52
N SER A 143 -1.54 0.87 -16.47
CA SER A 143 -2.13 2.19 -16.76
C SER A 143 -1.65 3.26 -15.78
N THR A 144 -1.56 2.92 -14.50
CA THR A 144 -1.07 3.82 -13.44
C THR A 144 0.43 4.12 -13.64
N LEU A 145 1.26 3.12 -13.95
CA LEU A 145 2.69 3.29 -14.22
C LEU A 145 2.95 4.19 -15.44
N ARG A 146 2.22 3.96 -16.54
CA ARG A 146 2.32 4.83 -17.72
C ARG A 146 1.98 6.28 -17.39
N ALA A 147 0.97 6.50 -16.56
CA ALA A 147 0.58 7.84 -16.12
C ALA A 147 1.64 8.48 -15.21
N LEU A 148 2.27 7.71 -14.31
CA LEU A 148 3.36 8.16 -13.44
C LEU A 148 4.58 8.64 -14.25
N LEU A 149 4.94 7.88 -15.30
CA LEU A 149 6.19 8.10 -16.05
C LEU A 149 5.99 8.97 -17.29
N ARG A 150 4.76 9.33 -17.63
CA ARG A 150 4.45 10.20 -18.76
C ARG A 150 4.99 11.62 -18.54
N PRO A 151 5.61 12.24 -19.56
CA PRO A 151 6.02 13.66 -19.50
C PRO A 151 4.82 14.59 -19.25
N ALA A 152 5.06 15.70 -18.58
CA ALA A 152 4.05 16.75 -18.46
C ALA A 152 3.70 17.29 -19.86
N GLY A 153 2.43 17.61 -20.10
CA GLY A 153 1.98 18.17 -21.38
C GLY A 153 1.84 17.15 -22.52
N ALA A 154 2.11 15.84 -22.33
CA ALA A 154 2.00 14.84 -23.38
C ALA A 154 0.56 14.70 -23.93
N GLN A 155 0.44 14.46 -25.25
CA GLN A 155 -0.84 14.24 -25.91
C GLN A 155 -1.50 12.90 -25.56
N GLY A 156 -2.78 12.73 -25.88
CA GLY A 156 -3.51 11.45 -25.71
C GLY A 156 -4.07 11.21 -24.31
N ARG A 157 -4.10 12.22 -23.45
CA ARG A 157 -4.59 12.14 -22.06
C ARG A 157 -6.02 11.67 -21.94
N SER A 158 -6.93 12.12 -22.79
CA SER A 158 -8.37 11.77 -22.72
C SER A 158 -8.61 10.27 -22.92
N ALA A 159 -7.98 9.67 -23.95
CA ALA A 159 -8.09 8.23 -24.22
C ALA A 159 -7.46 7.39 -23.10
N ALA A 160 -6.29 7.81 -22.58
CA ALA A 160 -5.62 7.14 -21.47
C ALA A 160 -6.46 7.21 -20.18
N SER A 161 -7.11 8.34 -19.90
CA SER A 161 -7.99 8.51 -18.76
C SER A 161 -9.26 7.66 -18.89
N ALA A 162 -9.88 7.61 -20.07
CA ALA A 162 -11.05 6.77 -20.34
C ALA A 162 -10.72 5.27 -20.16
N TRP A 163 -9.56 4.83 -20.66
CA TRP A 163 -9.09 3.47 -20.47
C TRP A 163 -8.88 3.15 -18.98
N HIS A 164 -8.25 4.04 -18.24
CA HIS A 164 -8.03 3.87 -16.81
C HIS A 164 -9.35 3.75 -16.02
N LEU A 165 -10.32 4.60 -16.33
CA LEU A 165 -11.66 4.54 -15.71
C LEU A 165 -12.38 3.23 -16.04
N HIS A 166 -12.24 2.73 -17.27
CA HIS A 166 -12.75 1.42 -17.64
C HIS A 166 -12.15 0.31 -16.79
N LEU A 167 -10.83 0.30 -16.57
CA LEU A 167 -10.15 -0.69 -15.74
C LEU A 167 -10.59 -0.61 -14.25
N ILE A 168 -10.77 0.60 -13.73
CA ILE A 168 -11.34 0.81 -12.39
C ILE A 168 -12.74 0.17 -12.29
N ALA A 169 -13.56 0.34 -13.32
CA ALA A 169 -14.92 -0.22 -13.36
C ALA A 169 -14.90 -1.76 -13.48
N GLN A 170 -13.99 -2.33 -14.27
CA GLN A 170 -13.84 -3.80 -14.38
C GLN A 170 -13.49 -4.46 -13.05
N LEU A 171 -12.63 -3.85 -12.25
CA LEU A 171 -12.28 -4.33 -10.92
C LEU A 171 -13.42 -4.12 -9.89
N ALA A 172 -14.44 -3.32 -10.20
CA ALA A 172 -15.54 -3.02 -9.29
C ALA A 172 -16.47 -4.22 -9.06
N GLY A 173 -16.71 -5.03 -10.10
CA GLY A 173 -17.82 -6.00 -10.11
C GLY A 173 -17.84 -6.97 -8.93
N PRO A 174 -16.81 -7.81 -8.72
CA PRO A 174 -16.81 -8.78 -7.61
C PRO A 174 -16.76 -8.13 -6.22
N ALA A 175 -16.02 -7.01 -6.10
CA ALA A 175 -15.84 -6.32 -4.83
C ALA A 175 -17.11 -5.58 -4.42
N GLN A 176 -17.78 -4.92 -5.35
CA GLN A 176 -18.98 -4.12 -5.07
C GLN A 176 -20.17 -4.98 -4.66
N ALA A 177 -20.38 -6.12 -5.29
CA ALA A 177 -21.43 -7.05 -4.92
C ALA A 177 -21.25 -7.60 -3.49
N ALA A 178 -20.00 -7.87 -3.08
CA ALA A 178 -19.70 -8.32 -1.72
C ALA A 178 -19.88 -7.22 -0.68
N LEU A 179 -19.56 -5.97 -1.03
CA LEU A 179 -19.64 -4.81 -0.13
C LEU A 179 -21.06 -4.25 -0.03
N GLU A 180 -21.85 -4.31 -1.10
CA GLU A 180 -23.25 -3.90 -1.11
C GLU A 180 -24.16 -4.95 -0.45
N GLY A 181 -23.79 -6.22 -0.52
CA GLY A 181 -24.45 -7.33 0.16
C GLY A 181 -24.14 -7.43 1.67
N ALA A 182 -23.15 -6.67 2.16
CA ALA A 182 -22.88 -6.54 3.59
C ALA A 182 -24.07 -5.82 4.25
N SER A 183 -24.97 -6.60 4.83
CA SER A 183 -26.16 -6.12 5.53
C SER A 183 -25.76 -5.06 6.56
N GLU A 184 -26.48 -3.95 6.58
CA GLU A 184 -26.26 -2.91 7.59
C GLU A 184 -26.28 -3.54 8.99
N ILE A 185 -25.12 -3.63 9.63
CA ILE A 185 -24.99 -4.22 10.96
C ILE A 185 -25.76 -3.33 11.93
N LYS A 186 -26.81 -3.87 12.57
CA LYS A 186 -27.70 -3.13 13.48
C LYS A 186 -27.56 -3.62 14.94
N GLY A 187 -28.06 -2.81 15.86
CA GLY A 187 -28.13 -3.18 17.27
C GLY A 187 -26.76 -3.39 17.94
N THR A 188 -26.70 -4.33 18.85
CA THR A 188 -25.50 -4.63 19.66
C THR A 188 -24.29 -4.99 18.80
N LYS A 189 -24.49 -5.74 17.72
CA LYS A 189 -23.39 -6.11 16.80
C LYS A 189 -22.74 -4.86 16.18
N ALA A 190 -23.52 -3.83 15.83
CA ALA A 190 -22.99 -2.58 15.30
C ALA A 190 -22.18 -1.79 16.33
N VAL A 191 -22.60 -1.79 17.59
CA VAL A 191 -21.83 -1.17 18.67
C VAL A 191 -20.51 -1.87 18.86
N LEU A 192 -20.51 -3.20 18.88
CA LEU A 192 -19.30 -4.01 19.00
C LEU A 192 -18.36 -3.83 17.81
N ALA A 193 -18.88 -3.81 16.57
CA ALA A 193 -18.10 -3.56 15.37
C ALA A 193 -17.38 -2.20 15.42
N ARG A 194 -18.04 -1.16 15.95
CA ARG A 194 -17.41 0.16 16.18
C ARG A 194 -16.26 0.09 17.18
N GLN A 195 -16.43 -0.62 18.29
CA GLN A 195 -15.37 -0.80 19.29
C GLN A 195 -14.16 -1.59 18.72
N ILE A 196 -14.44 -2.62 17.93
CA ILE A 196 -13.40 -3.38 17.23
C ILE A 196 -12.65 -2.46 16.24
N ALA A 197 -13.38 -1.68 15.46
CA ALA A 197 -12.81 -0.71 14.52
C ALA A 197 -11.93 0.34 15.23
N ASP A 198 -12.36 0.86 16.37
CA ASP A 198 -11.58 1.81 17.16
C ASP A 198 -10.29 1.17 17.72
N ALA A 199 -10.38 -0.07 18.18
CA ALA A 199 -9.20 -0.83 18.61
C ALA A 199 -8.23 -1.10 17.44
N MET A 200 -8.74 -1.52 16.30
CA MET A 200 -7.93 -1.72 15.07
C MET A 200 -7.21 -0.44 14.63
N ALA A 201 -7.93 0.69 14.63
CA ALA A 201 -7.35 1.98 14.24
C ALA A 201 -6.22 2.41 15.18
N ARG A 202 -6.29 2.06 16.46
CA ARG A 202 -5.30 2.39 17.48
C ARG A 202 -4.13 1.41 17.49
N ASP A 203 -4.44 0.11 17.55
CA ASP A 203 -3.49 -0.95 17.90
C ASP A 203 -3.08 -1.82 16.69
N GLY A 204 -3.77 -1.70 15.56
CA GLY A 204 -3.59 -2.53 14.37
C GLY A 204 -4.52 -3.75 14.32
N VAL A 205 -4.66 -4.31 13.11
CA VAL A 205 -5.56 -5.45 12.86
C VAL A 205 -5.09 -6.72 13.61
N GLU A 206 -3.79 -6.93 13.68
CA GLU A 206 -3.19 -8.13 14.31
C GLU A 206 -3.25 -8.11 15.85
N ALA A 207 -3.43 -6.94 16.46
CA ALA A 207 -3.49 -6.82 17.93
C ALA A 207 -4.86 -7.19 18.53
N ILE A 208 -5.88 -7.43 17.69
CA ILE A 208 -7.25 -7.62 18.13
C ILE A 208 -7.45 -9.01 18.73
N SER A 209 -8.08 -9.06 19.94
CA SER A 209 -8.48 -10.30 20.59
C SER A 209 -9.88 -10.18 21.22
N PHE A 210 -10.58 -11.30 21.35
CA PHE A 210 -11.90 -11.33 22.01
C PHE A 210 -11.87 -10.76 23.42
N ARG A 211 -10.83 -11.11 24.21
CA ARG A 211 -10.71 -10.63 25.60
C ARG A 211 -10.50 -9.13 25.67
N GLN A 212 -9.61 -8.59 24.84
CA GLN A 212 -9.33 -7.16 24.78
C GLN A 212 -10.59 -6.36 24.39
N ILE A 213 -11.32 -6.81 23.36
CA ILE A 213 -12.54 -6.12 22.92
C ILE A 213 -13.64 -6.24 23.95
N ALA A 214 -13.87 -7.41 24.56
CA ALA A 214 -14.86 -7.59 25.63
C ALA A 214 -14.59 -6.64 26.80
N THR A 215 -13.32 -6.54 27.22
CA THR A 215 -12.91 -5.61 28.30
C THR A 215 -13.13 -4.16 27.92
N SER A 216 -12.68 -3.73 26.74
CA SER A 216 -12.80 -2.34 26.29
C SER A 216 -14.24 -1.90 26.01
N ALA A 217 -15.10 -2.83 25.58
CA ALA A 217 -16.52 -2.60 25.34
C ALA A 217 -17.39 -2.72 26.60
N GLY A 218 -16.83 -3.19 27.71
CA GLY A 218 -17.58 -3.40 28.95
C GLY A 218 -18.66 -4.49 28.87
N VAL A 219 -18.44 -5.51 28.00
CA VAL A 219 -19.41 -6.60 27.81
C VAL A 219 -18.83 -7.94 28.20
N PRO A 220 -19.70 -8.91 28.59
CA PRO A 220 -19.26 -10.30 28.80
C PRO A 220 -18.65 -10.89 27.53
N LEU A 221 -17.64 -11.74 27.69
CA LEU A 221 -17.01 -12.45 26.57
C LEU A 221 -18.03 -13.26 25.76
N SER A 222 -19.03 -13.84 26.42
CA SER A 222 -20.13 -14.59 25.81
C SER A 222 -20.97 -13.74 24.85
N THR A 223 -21.18 -12.46 25.14
CA THR A 223 -21.87 -11.54 24.27
C THR A 223 -21.09 -11.35 22.96
N LEU A 224 -19.77 -11.19 23.08
CA LEU A 224 -18.91 -10.99 21.91
C LEU A 224 -18.84 -12.26 21.03
N THR A 225 -18.67 -13.44 21.65
CA THR A 225 -18.64 -14.74 20.95
C THR A 225 -20.00 -15.13 20.34
N HIS A 226 -21.11 -14.62 20.88
CA HIS A 226 -22.43 -14.77 20.25
C HIS A 226 -22.54 -14.01 18.92
N HIS A 227 -21.95 -12.82 18.82
CA HIS A 227 -22.03 -11.99 17.62
C HIS A 227 -20.92 -12.28 16.59
N PHE A 228 -19.77 -12.79 17.04
CA PHE A 228 -18.61 -13.11 16.22
C PHE A 228 -18.13 -14.52 16.58
N LEU A 229 -18.40 -15.48 15.70
CA LEU A 229 -18.17 -16.91 15.97
C LEU A 229 -16.69 -17.31 15.98
N SER A 230 -15.85 -16.51 15.32
CA SER A 230 -14.42 -16.75 15.22
C SER A 230 -13.62 -15.43 15.28
N HIS A 231 -12.32 -15.54 15.54
CA HIS A 231 -11.41 -14.38 15.43
C HIS A 231 -11.47 -13.72 14.07
N ARG A 232 -11.59 -14.52 13.00
CA ARG A 232 -11.76 -14.00 11.64
C ARG A 232 -13.05 -13.20 11.46
N ASP A 233 -14.15 -13.62 12.07
CA ASP A 233 -15.42 -12.87 12.03
C ASP A 233 -15.32 -11.58 12.82
N LEU A 234 -14.61 -11.61 13.96
CA LEU A 234 -14.32 -10.42 14.76
C LEU A 234 -13.54 -9.39 13.95
N VAL A 235 -12.44 -9.82 13.29
CA VAL A 235 -11.63 -8.98 12.41
C VAL A 235 -12.46 -8.44 11.26
N LEU A 236 -13.22 -9.28 10.56
CA LEU A 236 -14.06 -8.89 9.44
C LEU A 236 -15.05 -7.81 9.84
N GLY A 237 -15.76 -7.97 10.96
CA GLY A 237 -16.73 -6.97 11.45
C GLY A 237 -16.10 -5.62 11.78
N GLY A 238 -14.89 -5.59 12.31
CA GLY A 238 -14.12 -4.36 12.53
C GLY A 238 -13.71 -3.68 11.23
N VAL A 239 -13.25 -4.49 10.28
CA VAL A 239 -12.83 -4.05 8.95
C VAL A 239 -14.01 -3.46 8.16
N GLU A 240 -15.16 -4.11 8.13
CA GLU A 240 -16.37 -3.61 7.49
C GLU A 240 -16.75 -2.22 8.03
N GLU A 241 -16.69 -2.05 9.34
CA GLU A 241 -16.98 -0.76 9.98
C GLU A 241 -15.92 0.31 9.64
N LEU A 242 -14.62 -0.02 9.67
CA LEU A 242 -13.55 0.90 9.28
C LEU A 242 -13.69 1.32 7.81
N TYR A 243 -13.97 0.36 6.95
CA TYR A 243 -14.20 0.62 5.53
C TYR A 243 -15.42 1.53 5.32
N ARG A 244 -16.53 1.27 6.03
CA ARG A 244 -17.74 2.11 5.98
C ARG A 244 -17.44 3.55 6.43
N ARG A 245 -16.67 3.75 7.50
CA ARG A 245 -16.24 5.08 7.99
C ARG A 245 -15.36 5.79 6.95
N MET A 246 -14.39 5.07 6.41
CA MET A 246 -13.53 5.59 5.34
C MET A 246 -14.38 6.07 4.15
N ARG A 247 -15.32 5.26 3.70
CA ARG A 247 -16.24 5.62 2.60
C ARG A 247 -17.08 6.85 2.93
N ALA A 248 -17.60 6.97 4.14
CA ALA A 248 -18.39 8.11 4.58
C ALA A 248 -17.57 9.42 4.73
N SER A 249 -16.24 9.31 4.87
CA SER A 249 -15.33 10.47 4.94
C SER A 249 -14.85 10.95 3.57
N LEU A 250 -15.09 10.20 2.50
CA LEU A 250 -14.70 10.61 1.15
C LEU A 250 -15.37 11.93 0.78
N GLY A 251 -14.57 12.85 0.20
CA GLY A 251 -15.05 14.20 -0.18
C GLY A 251 -15.06 15.24 0.94
N ARG A 252 -14.70 14.87 2.17
CA ARG A 252 -14.48 15.83 3.25
C ARG A 252 -13.01 16.21 3.32
N PRO A 253 -12.63 17.49 3.54
CA PRO A 253 -11.25 17.87 3.80
C PRO A 253 -10.74 17.07 5.00
N GLY A 254 -9.74 16.21 4.77
CA GLY A 254 -9.23 15.32 5.81
C GLY A 254 -8.30 16.01 6.77
N ASP A 255 -8.41 15.68 8.04
CA ASP A 255 -7.36 15.86 9.02
C ASP A 255 -6.18 14.92 8.69
N ALA A 256 -4.94 15.38 8.88
CA ALA A 256 -3.72 14.59 8.64
C ALA A 256 -3.71 13.26 9.42
N ARG A 257 -4.31 13.25 10.63
CA ARG A 257 -4.47 12.04 11.45
C ARG A 257 -5.40 11.03 10.79
N ALA A 258 -6.50 11.49 10.19
CA ALA A 258 -7.41 10.62 9.43
C ALA A 258 -6.70 10.04 8.19
N GLY A 259 -5.87 10.84 7.51
CA GLY A 259 -5.05 10.38 6.38
C GLY A 259 -4.09 9.25 6.76
N ARG A 260 -3.39 9.39 7.90
CA ARG A 260 -2.50 8.36 8.45
C ARG A 260 -3.23 7.04 8.74
N GLN A 261 -4.39 7.13 9.37
CA GLN A 261 -5.20 5.95 9.68
C GLN A 261 -5.67 5.22 8.42
N VAL A 262 -6.11 5.95 7.41
CA VAL A 262 -6.53 5.38 6.12
C VAL A 262 -5.36 4.70 5.40
N LEU A 263 -4.16 5.30 5.44
CA LEU A 263 -2.95 4.73 4.85
C LEU A 263 -2.62 3.37 5.49
N LEU A 264 -2.51 3.33 6.81
CA LEU A 264 -2.21 2.11 7.57
C LEU A 264 -3.28 1.03 7.32
N LEU A 265 -4.55 1.40 7.49
CA LEU A 265 -5.66 0.50 7.27
C LEU A 265 -5.60 -0.15 5.89
N THR A 266 -5.33 0.62 4.85
CA THR A 266 -5.32 0.09 3.49
C THR A 266 -4.26 -0.98 3.28
N HIS A 267 -3.05 -0.77 3.82
CA HIS A 267 -1.96 -1.74 3.71
C HIS A 267 -2.21 -2.97 4.60
N GLU A 268 -2.67 -2.76 5.82
CA GLU A 268 -3.01 -3.86 6.73
C GLU A 268 -4.16 -4.72 6.18
N MET A 269 -5.12 -4.10 5.49
CA MET A 269 -6.19 -4.82 4.81
C MET A 269 -5.65 -5.70 3.68
N ALA A 270 -4.74 -5.17 2.88
CA ALA A 270 -4.12 -5.93 1.80
C ALA A 270 -3.26 -7.09 2.34
N LEU A 271 -2.46 -6.85 3.39
CA LEU A 271 -1.69 -7.89 4.09
C LEU A 271 -2.61 -8.92 4.77
N GLY A 272 -3.69 -8.47 5.41
CA GLY A 272 -4.70 -9.35 6.01
C GLY A 272 -5.41 -10.23 4.97
N ALA A 273 -5.66 -9.70 3.77
CA ALA A 273 -6.29 -10.45 2.68
C ALA A 273 -5.43 -11.62 2.17
N LEU A 274 -4.11 -11.57 2.34
CA LEU A 274 -3.23 -12.71 2.06
C LEU A 274 -3.48 -13.91 3.01
N ARG A 275 -4.03 -13.64 4.20
CA ARG A 275 -4.34 -14.65 5.23
C ARG A 275 -5.82 -15.01 5.29
N ASP A 276 -6.70 -14.08 4.90
CA ASP A 276 -8.15 -14.25 4.87
C ASP A 276 -8.75 -13.64 3.61
N SER A 277 -9.07 -14.48 2.63
CA SER A 277 -9.61 -14.06 1.33
C SER A 277 -10.92 -13.27 1.40
N ARG A 278 -11.66 -13.31 2.52
CA ARG A 278 -12.85 -12.47 2.74
C ARG A 278 -12.53 -10.97 2.78
N LEU A 279 -11.27 -10.62 3.04
CA LEU A 279 -10.79 -9.24 3.01
C LEU A 279 -10.39 -8.77 1.59
N THR A 280 -10.24 -9.69 0.64
CA THR A 280 -9.84 -9.37 -0.74
C THR A 280 -10.76 -8.35 -1.43
N PRO A 281 -12.10 -8.40 -1.31
CA PRO A 281 -12.97 -7.40 -1.91
C PRO A 281 -12.68 -5.97 -1.43
N PHE A 282 -12.38 -5.80 -0.14
CA PHE A 282 -12.01 -4.49 0.43
C PHE A 282 -10.67 -4.00 -0.12
N ALA A 283 -9.67 -4.86 -0.19
CA ALA A 283 -8.36 -4.51 -0.73
C ALA A 283 -8.45 -4.11 -2.23
N ILE A 284 -9.23 -4.83 -3.02
CA ILE A 284 -9.52 -4.49 -4.42
C ILE A 284 -10.15 -3.10 -4.51
N ASP A 285 -11.20 -2.83 -3.72
CA ASP A 285 -11.90 -1.55 -3.75
C ASP A 285 -11.00 -0.40 -3.31
N MET A 286 -10.20 -0.60 -2.26
CA MET A 286 -9.21 0.37 -1.80
C MET A 286 -8.16 0.67 -2.86
N ARG A 287 -7.66 -0.34 -3.59
CA ARG A 287 -6.66 -0.13 -4.66
C ARG A 287 -7.26 0.59 -5.87
N ARG A 288 -8.39 0.15 -6.38
CA ARG A 288 -9.01 0.77 -7.56
C ARG A 288 -9.45 2.21 -7.32
N ARG A 289 -9.80 2.55 -6.07
CA ARG A 289 -10.25 3.90 -5.66
C ARG A 289 -9.14 4.76 -5.07
N ARG A 290 -7.87 4.33 -5.13
CA ARG A 290 -6.75 5.17 -4.69
C ARG A 290 -6.87 6.58 -5.27
N ALA A 291 -6.61 7.60 -4.47
CA ALA A 291 -6.73 9.02 -4.83
C ALA A 291 -8.15 9.55 -5.10
N GLU A 292 -9.22 8.76 -4.98
CA GLU A 292 -10.58 9.23 -5.27
C GLU A 292 -10.96 10.46 -4.43
N ASN A 293 -10.58 10.46 -3.17
CA ASN A 293 -10.87 11.53 -2.20
C ASN A 293 -10.00 12.79 -2.37
N VAL A 294 -8.86 12.67 -3.03
CA VAL A 294 -7.91 13.79 -3.21
C VAL A 294 -7.76 14.21 -4.68
N HIS A 295 -8.47 13.55 -5.59
CA HIS A 295 -8.34 13.81 -7.03
C HIS A 295 -8.50 15.28 -7.39
N ALA A 296 -9.54 15.94 -6.86
CA ALA A 296 -9.79 17.36 -7.14
C ALA A 296 -8.64 18.29 -6.67
N GLN A 297 -7.89 17.87 -5.66
CA GLN A 297 -6.73 18.61 -5.13
C GLN A 297 -5.44 18.28 -5.89
N VAL A 298 -5.29 17.04 -6.32
CA VAL A 298 -4.07 16.52 -6.97
C VAL A 298 -4.03 16.88 -8.46
N ALA A 299 -5.15 16.73 -9.17
CA ALA A 299 -5.19 16.90 -10.61
C ALA A 299 -4.64 18.26 -11.10
N PRO A 300 -4.99 19.41 -10.51
CA PRO A 300 -4.43 20.70 -10.93
C PRO A 300 -2.92 20.83 -10.73
N LEU A 301 -2.35 20.08 -9.79
CA LEU A 301 -0.93 20.18 -9.43
C LEU A 301 -0.03 19.30 -10.31
N VAL A 302 -0.57 18.23 -10.88
CA VAL A 302 0.24 17.27 -11.66
C VAL A 302 0.08 17.40 -13.17
N ASP A 303 -1.04 17.91 -13.68
CA ASP A 303 -1.24 18.00 -15.13
C ASP A 303 -2.36 19.00 -15.57
N GLY A 304 -2.93 19.78 -14.68
CA GLY A 304 -3.89 20.87 -14.98
C GLY A 304 -5.28 20.44 -15.42
N GLU A 305 -5.51 19.20 -15.85
CA GLU A 305 -6.80 18.69 -16.33
C GLU A 305 -7.00 17.26 -15.83
N GLY A 306 -8.07 17.02 -15.14
CA GLY A 306 -8.69 15.81 -14.59
C GLY A 306 -8.21 14.42 -14.98
N ASP A 307 -6.92 14.21 -15.21
CA ASP A 307 -6.33 12.90 -15.49
C ASP A 307 -6.35 12.02 -14.25
N ARG A 308 -7.33 11.12 -14.19
CA ARG A 308 -7.54 10.22 -13.08
C ARG A 308 -6.36 9.27 -12.84
N ALA A 309 -5.76 8.74 -13.93
CA ALA A 309 -4.63 7.83 -13.85
C ALA A 309 -3.41 8.53 -13.22
N ARG A 310 -3.14 9.77 -13.65
CA ARG A 310 -2.02 10.55 -13.15
C ARG A 310 -2.21 10.96 -11.70
N SER A 311 -3.40 11.43 -11.32
CA SER A 311 -3.72 11.72 -9.93
C SER A 311 -3.56 10.51 -9.03
N GLN A 312 -4.00 9.33 -9.48
CA GLN A 312 -3.83 8.07 -8.74
C GLN A 312 -2.35 7.72 -8.59
N ALA A 313 -1.57 7.79 -9.67
CA ALA A 313 -0.16 7.45 -9.69
C ALA A 313 0.67 8.32 -8.72
N PHE A 314 0.48 9.64 -8.79
CA PHE A 314 1.22 10.57 -7.92
C PHE A 314 0.76 10.49 -6.46
N THR A 315 -0.52 10.26 -6.20
CA THR A 315 -1.00 10.02 -4.83
C THR A 315 -0.38 8.75 -4.25
N MET A 316 -0.25 7.69 -5.05
CA MET A 316 0.42 6.46 -4.61
C MET A 316 1.90 6.69 -4.33
N ALA A 317 2.59 7.46 -5.15
CA ALA A 317 3.98 7.82 -4.89
C ALA A 317 4.12 8.62 -3.58
N LEU A 318 3.22 9.58 -3.29
CA LEU A 318 3.23 10.30 -2.01
C LEU A 318 2.90 9.41 -0.80
N ILE A 319 2.00 8.44 -0.96
CA ILE A 319 1.73 7.45 0.09
C ILE A 319 2.98 6.62 0.35
N GLY A 320 3.64 6.14 -0.69
CA GLY A 320 4.89 5.41 -0.55
C GLY A 320 6.01 6.26 0.05
N GLU A 321 6.09 7.55 -0.26
CA GLU A 321 7.01 8.49 0.40
C GLU A 321 6.72 8.57 1.90
N ALA A 322 5.45 8.74 2.29
CA ALA A 322 5.07 8.79 3.70
C ALA A 322 5.44 7.50 4.44
N ILE A 323 5.25 6.35 3.83
CA ILE A 323 5.64 5.04 4.38
C ILE A 323 7.17 4.93 4.49
N ALA A 324 7.90 5.31 3.44
CA ALA A 324 9.36 5.22 3.38
C ALA A 324 10.06 6.13 4.40
N LEU A 325 9.55 7.35 4.57
CA LEU A 325 10.16 8.39 5.40
C LEU A 325 9.53 8.53 6.79
N GLY A 326 8.43 7.80 7.08
CA GLY A 326 7.76 7.86 8.38
C GLY A 326 7.23 9.25 8.69
N GLU A 327 7.48 9.76 9.90
CA GLU A 327 7.03 11.09 10.33
C GLU A 327 7.67 12.24 9.54
N GLN A 328 8.81 11.99 8.89
CA GLN A 328 9.45 12.95 7.99
C GLN A 328 8.76 13.01 6.62
N GLY A 329 7.95 12.01 6.29
CA GLY A 329 7.16 11.95 5.06
C GLY A 329 5.94 12.85 5.13
N GLN A 330 5.54 13.41 3.97
CA GLN A 330 4.39 14.28 3.88
C GLN A 330 3.13 13.48 3.56
N GLN A 331 2.12 13.60 4.42
CA GLN A 331 0.86 12.88 4.26
C GLN A 331 -0.11 13.62 3.32
N PRO A 332 -0.93 12.90 2.53
CA PRO A 332 -2.05 13.51 1.82
C PRO A 332 -2.94 14.31 2.78
N GLY A 333 -3.16 15.60 2.46
CA GLY A 333 -3.92 16.52 3.31
C GLY A 333 -3.10 17.37 4.27
N SER A 334 -1.77 17.17 4.39
CA SER A 334 -0.89 18.09 5.12
C SER A 334 -0.70 19.41 4.35
N ALA A 335 -0.32 20.49 5.04
CA ALA A 335 -0.03 21.79 4.41
C ALA A 335 1.14 21.72 3.40
N ALA A 336 2.06 20.77 3.57
CA ALA A 336 3.20 20.56 2.69
C ALA A 336 2.88 19.61 1.49
N PHE A 337 1.72 18.96 1.48
CA PHE A 337 1.29 18.06 0.43
C PHE A 337 1.38 18.64 -0.99
N PRO A 338 0.86 19.88 -1.28
CA PRO A 338 0.96 20.44 -2.61
C PRO A 338 2.41 20.68 -3.06
N VAL A 339 3.28 21.10 -2.16
CA VAL A 339 4.70 21.37 -2.45
C VAL A 339 5.41 20.08 -2.84
N ARG A 340 5.27 19.03 -2.05
CA ARG A 340 5.89 17.71 -2.34
C ARG A 340 5.35 17.08 -3.61
N LEU A 341 4.06 17.23 -3.86
CA LEU A 341 3.45 16.73 -5.09
C LEU A 341 4.05 17.44 -6.32
N CYS A 342 4.21 18.76 -6.27
CA CYS A 342 4.84 19.52 -7.34
C CYS A 342 6.33 19.15 -7.52
N GLU A 343 7.06 18.87 -6.44
CA GLU A 343 8.43 18.39 -6.52
C GLU A 343 8.52 17.04 -7.21
N LEU A 344 7.69 16.06 -6.82
CA LEU A 344 7.62 14.76 -7.47
C LEU A 344 7.17 14.84 -8.94
N ALA A 345 6.35 15.81 -9.29
CA ALA A 345 5.88 15.98 -10.66
C ALA A 345 6.92 16.63 -11.59
N ARG A 346 7.90 17.37 -11.04
CA ARG A 346 8.98 18.03 -11.81
C ARG A 346 10.15 17.11 -12.10
N ASP A 347 10.43 16.11 -11.23
CA ASP A 347 11.42 15.08 -11.49
C ASP A 347 11.05 14.25 -12.74
#